data_4adc96b5bc4d7022c922bb649ac6d607
#
_entry.id   4adc96b5bc4d7022c922bb649ac6d607
#
_cell.length_a   1.000
_cell.length_b   1.000
_cell.length_c   1.000
_cell.angle_alpha   90.00
_cell.angle_beta   90.00
_cell.angle_gamma   90.00
#
_symmetry.space_group_name_H-M   'P 1'
#
loop_
_entity.id
_entity.type
_entity.pdbx_description
1 polymer ?
#
loop_
_entity_poly.entity_id
_entity_poly.type
_entity_poly.pdbx_seq_one_letter_code
_entity_poly.pdbx_strand_id
1 'polypeptide(L)'
;MRLTRRGYAVVAVVVVAEVLAVAYGARERPLNAIAAPAIVALLAGIVLLRRTETPTAEREGVPPAFPGDTREVSVDVDGEGIARVTEAVPEGLVATGATAERALPMSFSYTLTCKERGRHTVGPLEVGVRDVLGLFERRHRVGSTGSVLVYP
;
A
#
# COMPACT_ATOMS: atom_id res chain seq x y z
N MET A 1 -3.18 5.56 9.14
CA MET A 1 -3.03 4.17 9.60
C MET A 1 -4.42 3.54 9.62
N ARG A 2 -4.59 2.39 8.95
CA ARG A 2 -5.89 1.69 8.85
C ARG A 2 -5.68 0.22 9.19
N LEU A 3 -6.69 -0.41 9.82
CA LEU A 3 -6.72 -1.86 9.97
C LEU A 3 -7.01 -2.52 8.62
N THR A 4 -6.29 -3.61 8.34
CA THR A 4 -6.60 -4.49 7.21
C THR A 4 -7.78 -5.40 7.55
N ARG A 5 -8.31 -6.15 6.59
CA ARG A 5 -9.34 -7.17 6.87
C ARG A 5 -8.87 -8.20 7.90
N ARG A 6 -7.58 -8.58 7.85
CA ARG A 6 -6.96 -9.49 8.84
C ARG A 6 -6.90 -8.84 10.22
N GLY A 7 -6.53 -7.56 10.30
CA GLY A 7 -6.53 -6.81 11.55
C GLY A 7 -7.92 -6.75 12.20
N TYR A 8 -8.96 -6.49 11.41
CA TYR A 8 -10.34 -6.54 11.93
C TYR A 8 -10.73 -7.93 12.42
N ALA A 9 -10.35 -8.99 11.73
CA ALA A 9 -10.63 -10.35 12.16
C ALA A 9 -9.96 -10.67 13.51
N VAL A 10 -8.69 -10.28 13.69
CA VAL A 10 -7.96 -10.47 14.96
C VAL A 10 -8.63 -9.67 16.09
N VAL A 11 -9.00 -8.42 15.86
CA VAL A 11 -9.72 -7.61 16.85
C VAL A 11 -11.07 -8.25 17.21
N ALA A 12 -11.82 -8.75 16.24
CA ALA A 12 -13.09 -9.44 16.49
C ALA A 12 -12.90 -10.69 17.35
N VAL A 13 -11.87 -11.50 17.07
CA VAL A 13 -11.55 -12.69 17.88
C VAL A 13 -11.22 -12.29 19.32
N VAL A 14 -10.41 -11.24 19.52
CA VAL A 14 -10.09 -10.73 20.87
C VAL A 14 -11.36 -10.30 21.61
N VAL A 15 -12.19 -9.48 20.97
CA VAL A 15 -13.44 -8.99 21.58
C VAL A 15 -14.38 -10.14 21.94
N VAL A 16 -14.56 -11.11 21.05
CA VAL A 16 -15.39 -12.30 21.33
C VAL A 16 -14.82 -13.11 22.48
N ALA A 17 -13.52 -13.32 22.52
CA ALA A 17 -12.86 -14.05 23.61
C ALA A 17 -13.08 -13.36 24.96
N GLU A 18 -12.92 -12.02 25.01
CA GLU A 18 -13.14 -11.25 26.24
C GLU A 18 -14.61 -11.26 26.69
N VAL A 19 -15.57 -11.11 25.74
CA VAL A 19 -16.99 -11.20 26.05
C VAL A 19 -17.36 -12.56 26.62
N LEU A 20 -16.86 -13.65 26.02
CA LEU A 20 -17.06 -15.00 26.52
C LEU A 20 -16.42 -15.21 27.89
N ALA A 21 -15.21 -14.68 28.11
CA ALA A 21 -14.55 -14.76 29.42
C ALA A 21 -15.37 -14.08 30.53
N VAL A 22 -15.98 -12.94 30.22
CA VAL A 22 -16.88 -12.23 31.17
C VAL A 22 -18.19 -13.01 31.37
N ALA A 23 -18.80 -13.50 30.29
CA ALA A 23 -20.08 -14.18 30.33
C ALA A 23 -20.04 -15.53 31.10
N TYR A 24 -18.96 -16.28 30.94
CA TYR A 24 -18.78 -17.60 31.60
C TYR A 24 -18.00 -17.53 32.90
N GLY A 25 -17.65 -16.34 33.38
CA GLY A 25 -16.89 -16.10 34.61
C GLY A 25 -15.39 -16.36 34.47
N ALA A 26 -14.61 -15.48 35.07
CA ALA A 26 -13.13 -15.39 34.94
C ALA A 26 -12.31 -16.62 35.35
N ARG A 27 -12.93 -17.78 35.53
CA ARG A 27 -12.25 -19.04 35.85
C ARG A 27 -11.70 -19.78 34.63
N GLU A 28 -12.10 -19.36 33.41
CA GLU A 28 -11.67 -20.00 32.18
C GLU A 28 -10.36 -19.36 31.66
N ARG A 29 -9.25 -19.78 32.25
CA ARG A 29 -7.86 -19.43 31.84
C ARG A 29 -7.54 -19.66 30.34
N PRO A 30 -8.17 -20.63 29.61
CA PRO A 30 -7.85 -20.85 28.20
C PRO A 30 -8.18 -19.69 27.27
N LEU A 31 -9.17 -18.84 27.57
CA LEU A 31 -9.53 -17.71 26.71
C LEU A 31 -8.47 -16.59 26.76
N ASN A 32 -7.85 -16.37 27.93
CA ASN A 32 -6.75 -15.42 28.06
C ASN A 32 -5.49 -15.87 27.30
N ALA A 33 -5.30 -17.17 27.10
CA ALA A 33 -4.20 -17.71 26.33
C ALA A 33 -4.31 -17.37 24.83
N ILE A 34 -5.50 -17.06 24.32
CA ILE A 34 -5.73 -16.62 22.95
C ILE A 34 -5.70 -15.10 22.85
N ALA A 35 -6.34 -14.40 23.79
CA ALA A 35 -6.46 -12.96 23.77
C ALA A 35 -5.09 -12.26 23.98
N ALA A 36 -4.28 -12.73 24.93
CA ALA A 36 -3.00 -12.09 25.24
C ALA A 36 -2.02 -12.05 24.05
N PRO A 37 -1.71 -13.16 23.34
CA PRO A 37 -0.83 -13.10 22.17
C PRO A 37 -1.41 -12.28 21.02
N ALA A 38 -2.73 -12.27 20.85
CA ALA A 38 -3.37 -11.46 19.83
C ALA A 38 -3.25 -9.95 20.12
N ILE A 39 -3.40 -9.53 21.38
CA ILE A 39 -3.18 -8.15 21.82
C ILE A 39 -1.72 -7.76 21.60
N VAL A 40 -0.77 -8.62 21.99
CA VAL A 40 0.67 -8.39 21.79
C VAL A 40 0.97 -8.23 20.29
N ALA A 41 0.40 -9.08 19.43
CA ALA A 41 0.58 -8.98 17.99
C ALA A 41 0.03 -7.65 17.41
N LEU A 42 -1.13 -7.20 17.89
CA LEU A 42 -1.71 -5.92 17.50
C LEU A 42 -0.81 -4.75 17.92
N LEU A 43 -0.34 -4.75 19.17
CA LEU A 43 0.56 -3.71 19.68
C LEU A 43 1.90 -3.71 18.95
N ALA A 44 2.48 -4.88 18.70
CA ALA A 44 3.71 -5.03 17.94
C ALA A 44 3.54 -4.49 16.50
N GLY A 45 2.45 -4.83 15.82
CA GLY A 45 2.14 -4.32 14.48
C GLY A 45 2.05 -2.78 14.45
N ILE A 46 1.42 -2.17 15.46
CA ILE A 46 1.34 -0.71 15.58
C ILE A 46 2.74 -0.10 15.75
N VAL A 47 3.55 -0.66 16.67
CA VAL A 47 4.88 -0.14 16.97
C VAL A 47 5.81 -0.28 15.77
N LEU A 48 5.82 -1.44 15.12
CA LEU A 48 6.63 -1.69 13.93
C LEU A 48 6.26 -0.71 12.81
N LEU A 49 4.98 -0.57 12.51
CA LEU A 49 4.54 0.32 11.43
C LEU A 49 4.78 1.81 11.74
N ARG A 50 4.80 2.20 13.02
CA ARG A 50 5.17 3.58 13.42
C ARG A 50 6.67 3.85 13.29
N ARG A 51 7.50 2.84 13.45
CA ARG A 51 8.96 2.93 13.31
C ARG A 51 9.42 2.86 11.86
N THR A 52 8.60 2.32 10.95
CA THR A 52 8.90 2.26 9.53
C THR A 52 8.96 3.67 8.96
N GLU A 53 10.06 4.00 8.31
CA GLU A 53 10.27 5.28 7.63
C GLU A 53 9.31 5.44 6.47
N THR A 54 9.07 6.69 6.08
CA THR A 54 8.26 7.00 4.92
C THR A 54 8.99 6.52 3.67
N PRO A 55 8.39 5.67 2.83
CA PRO A 55 9.03 5.21 1.61
C PRO A 55 9.29 6.39 0.68
N THR A 56 10.34 6.29 -0.12
CA THR A 56 10.64 7.22 -1.20
C THR A 56 10.40 6.53 -2.53
N ALA A 57 10.05 7.29 -3.55
CA ALA A 57 9.83 6.76 -4.87
C ALA A 57 10.39 7.70 -5.93
N GLU A 58 11.08 7.10 -6.89
CA GLU A 58 11.60 7.77 -8.07
C GLU A 58 10.96 7.15 -9.32
N ARG A 59 10.60 8.00 -10.27
CA ARG A 59 10.04 7.58 -11.54
C ARG A 59 10.89 8.13 -12.67
N GLU A 60 11.16 7.29 -13.64
CA GLU A 60 11.79 7.71 -14.89
C GLU A 60 10.89 8.69 -15.65
N GLY A 61 11.51 9.74 -16.21
CA GLY A 61 10.77 10.73 -16.99
C GLY A 61 10.16 10.10 -18.25
N VAL A 62 8.88 10.37 -18.49
CA VAL A 62 8.20 9.89 -19.70
C VAL A 62 8.50 10.83 -20.86
N PRO A 63 9.16 10.37 -21.93
CA PRO A 63 9.40 11.21 -23.10
C PRO A 63 8.08 11.59 -23.79
N PRO A 64 8.06 12.70 -24.54
CA PRO A 64 6.91 13.08 -25.31
C PRO A 64 6.45 11.96 -26.27
N ALA A 65 5.15 11.91 -26.53
CA ALA A 65 4.54 10.85 -27.32
C ALA A 65 3.45 11.40 -28.26
N PHE A 66 3.00 10.57 -29.19
CA PHE A 66 1.84 10.85 -30.05
C PHE A 66 0.64 10.02 -29.59
N PRO A 67 -0.60 10.40 -29.95
CA PRO A 67 -1.77 9.58 -29.67
C PRO A 67 -1.63 8.18 -30.29
N GLY A 68 -1.87 7.15 -29.46
CA GLY A 68 -1.65 5.75 -29.82
C GLY A 68 -0.29 5.19 -29.44
N ASP A 69 0.68 6.03 -29.13
CA ASP A 69 2.00 5.58 -28.67
C ASP A 69 1.91 4.90 -27.30
N THR A 70 2.77 3.92 -27.13
CA THR A 70 2.96 3.20 -25.89
C THR A 70 4.36 3.46 -25.35
N ARG A 71 4.45 3.76 -24.07
CA ARG A 71 5.72 4.01 -23.37
C ARG A 71 5.82 3.10 -22.14
N GLU A 72 6.99 2.55 -21.93
CA GLU A 72 7.31 1.85 -20.68
C GLU A 72 7.85 2.86 -19.68
N VAL A 73 7.36 2.79 -18.45
CA VAL A 73 7.76 3.69 -17.36
C VAL A 73 8.27 2.84 -16.21
N SER A 74 9.51 3.08 -15.82
CA SER A 74 10.15 2.43 -14.69
C SER A 74 9.95 3.24 -13.42
N VAL A 75 9.71 2.54 -12.33
CA VAL A 75 9.49 3.12 -11.00
C VAL A 75 10.33 2.33 -10.00
N ASP A 76 11.13 3.07 -9.24
CA ASP A 76 11.92 2.56 -8.13
C ASP A 76 11.32 3.06 -6.81
N VAL A 77 11.09 2.15 -5.88
CA VAL A 77 10.54 2.47 -4.57
C VAL A 77 11.45 1.92 -3.49
N ASP A 78 12.00 2.82 -2.68
CA ASP A 78 12.84 2.53 -1.54
C ASP A 78 12.06 2.60 -0.24
N GLY A 79 12.47 1.77 0.72
CA GLY A 79 11.87 1.71 2.05
C GLY A 79 11.97 0.33 2.67
N GLU A 80 11.16 0.10 3.70
CA GLU A 80 11.10 -1.17 4.42
C GLU A 80 9.68 -1.71 4.50
N GLY A 81 9.56 -3.03 4.53
CA GLY A 81 8.29 -3.74 4.67
C GLY A 81 7.69 -4.22 3.36
N ILE A 82 6.44 -4.64 3.41
CA ILE A 82 5.67 -5.06 2.22
C ILE A 82 4.80 -3.88 1.79
N ALA A 83 4.96 -3.47 0.54
CA ALA A 83 4.21 -2.34 0.02
C ALA A 83 3.39 -2.72 -1.23
N ARG A 84 2.20 -2.14 -1.30
CA ARG A 84 1.43 -2.05 -2.53
C ARG A 84 1.59 -0.65 -3.10
N VAL A 85 2.10 -0.56 -4.30
CA VAL A 85 2.30 0.70 -5.02
C VAL A 85 1.28 0.77 -6.15
N THR A 86 0.63 1.91 -6.28
CA THR A 86 -0.32 2.18 -7.37
C THR A 86 -0.04 3.56 -7.95
N GLU A 87 0.09 3.64 -9.27
CA GLU A 87 0.22 4.91 -9.97
C GLU A 87 -1.15 5.53 -10.24
N ALA A 88 -1.28 6.81 -9.94
CA ALA A 88 -2.45 7.58 -10.33
C ALA A 88 -2.29 8.09 -11.77
N VAL A 89 -3.11 7.57 -12.67
CA VAL A 89 -3.08 7.91 -14.08
C VAL A 89 -4.32 8.73 -14.43
N PRO A 90 -4.17 9.92 -15.03
CA PRO A 90 -5.29 10.79 -15.40
C PRO A 90 -6.07 10.25 -16.60
N GLU A 91 -7.27 10.79 -16.79
CA GLU A 91 -8.02 10.59 -18.02
C GLU A 91 -7.19 11.03 -19.25
N GLY A 92 -7.35 10.32 -20.37
CA GLY A 92 -6.56 10.53 -21.58
C GLY A 92 -5.29 9.67 -21.68
N LEU A 93 -4.88 9.03 -20.59
CA LEU A 93 -3.83 8.00 -20.56
C LEU A 93 -4.39 6.69 -20.04
N VAL A 94 -3.86 5.57 -20.51
CA VAL A 94 -4.20 4.22 -20.00
C VAL A 94 -2.94 3.54 -19.56
N ALA A 95 -2.90 3.12 -18.28
CA ALA A 95 -1.79 2.36 -17.74
C ALA A 95 -2.16 0.88 -17.58
N THR A 96 -1.24 0.03 -17.97
CA THR A 96 -1.32 -1.42 -17.78
C THR A 96 -0.16 -1.86 -16.89
N GLY A 97 -0.47 -2.57 -15.79
CA GLY A 97 0.57 -2.98 -14.83
C GLY A 97 0.98 -1.88 -13.83
N ALA A 98 0.19 -0.81 -13.70
CA ALA A 98 0.47 0.34 -12.82
C ALA A 98 0.30 0.04 -11.31
N THR A 99 0.19 -1.23 -10.93
CA THR A 99 0.11 -1.66 -9.54
C THR A 99 1.05 -2.82 -9.31
N ALA A 100 1.89 -2.71 -8.28
CA ALA A 100 2.78 -3.77 -7.84
C ALA A 100 2.66 -3.97 -6.32
N GLU A 101 2.79 -5.21 -5.84
CA GLU A 101 2.79 -5.54 -4.42
C GLU A 101 3.95 -6.48 -4.14
N ARG A 102 4.99 -5.95 -3.47
CA ARG A 102 6.22 -6.69 -3.13
C ARG A 102 6.86 -6.12 -1.86
N ALA A 103 7.90 -6.83 -1.38
CA ALA A 103 8.78 -6.29 -0.35
C ALA A 103 9.62 -5.14 -0.91
N LEU A 104 9.82 -4.11 -0.10
CA LEU A 104 10.71 -2.98 -0.40
C LEU A 104 12.17 -3.34 -0.05
N PRO A 105 13.16 -2.80 -0.76
CA PRO A 105 13.04 -1.96 -1.95
C PRO A 105 12.56 -2.75 -3.18
N MET A 106 11.84 -2.10 -4.10
CA MET A 106 11.38 -2.75 -5.32
C MET A 106 11.44 -1.83 -6.52
N SER A 107 11.68 -2.43 -7.69
CA SER A 107 11.54 -1.79 -8.99
C SER A 107 10.46 -2.50 -9.79
N PHE A 108 9.65 -1.75 -10.49
CA PHE A 108 8.69 -2.29 -11.44
C PHE A 108 8.51 -1.34 -12.61
N SER A 109 8.05 -1.88 -13.74
CA SER A 109 7.66 -1.08 -14.88
C SER A 109 6.20 -1.29 -15.24
N TYR A 110 5.61 -0.28 -15.82
CA TYR A 110 4.25 -0.34 -16.36
C TYR A 110 4.19 0.30 -17.73
N THR A 111 3.19 -0.08 -18.49
CA THR A 111 2.98 0.40 -19.83
C THR A 111 1.96 1.54 -19.83
N LEU A 112 2.33 2.68 -20.38
CA LEU A 112 1.49 3.86 -20.51
C LEU A 112 1.12 4.04 -21.98
N THR A 113 -0.17 3.99 -22.30
CA THR A 113 -0.70 4.26 -23.65
C THR A 113 -1.32 5.65 -23.68
N CYS A 114 -0.85 6.49 -24.60
CA CYS A 114 -1.34 7.85 -24.79
C CYS A 114 -2.57 7.83 -25.71
N LYS A 115 -3.74 8.22 -25.20
CA LYS A 115 -4.99 8.24 -25.99
C LYS A 115 -5.37 9.62 -26.45
N GLU A 116 -5.22 10.61 -25.59
CA GLU A 116 -5.64 11.98 -25.85
C GLU A 116 -4.44 12.92 -25.92
N ARG A 117 -4.56 13.92 -26.78
CA ARG A 117 -3.58 15.00 -26.94
C ARG A 117 -3.59 15.93 -25.75
N GLY A 118 -2.44 16.51 -25.42
CA GLY A 118 -2.35 17.49 -24.36
C GLY A 118 -1.24 17.20 -23.38
N ARG A 119 -1.23 17.98 -22.30
CA ARG A 119 -0.32 17.76 -21.18
C ARG A 119 -1.05 17.02 -20.09
N HIS A 120 -0.60 15.82 -19.79
CA HIS A 120 -1.14 14.96 -18.76
C HIS A 120 -0.18 14.91 -17.57
N THR A 121 -0.73 14.97 -16.34
CA THR A 121 0.07 14.87 -15.13
C THR A 121 -0.10 13.48 -14.55
N VAL A 122 0.99 12.73 -14.39
CA VAL A 122 1.03 11.38 -13.85
C VAL A 122 1.60 11.45 -12.44
N GLY A 123 1.01 10.71 -11.51
CA GLY A 123 1.36 10.66 -10.09
C GLY A 123 0.61 11.67 -9.22
N PRO A 124 0.92 11.76 -7.92
CA PRO A 124 1.92 10.98 -7.20
C PRO A 124 1.58 9.50 -7.06
N LEU A 125 2.60 8.70 -6.71
CA LEU A 125 2.43 7.28 -6.40
C LEU A 125 1.74 7.12 -5.05
N GLU A 126 0.75 6.23 -4.98
CA GLU A 126 0.17 5.78 -3.72
C GLU A 126 0.88 4.51 -3.25
N VAL A 127 1.57 4.61 -2.12
CA VAL A 127 2.31 3.49 -1.50
C VAL A 127 1.64 3.12 -0.20
N GLY A 128 1.03 1.94 -0.15
CA GLY A 128 0.44 1.36 1.05
C GLY A 128 1.42 0.37 1.69
N VAL A 129 2.10 0.78 2.76
CA VAL A 129 3.02 -0.08 3.52
C VAL A 129 2.23 -0.84 4.57
N ARG A 130 2.44 -2.16 4.62
CA ARG A 130 1.85 -3.06 5.61
C ARG A 130 2.89 -3.52 6.62
N ASP A 131 2.46 -3.72 7.86
CA ASP A 131 3.27 -4.41 8.87
C ASP A 131 3.50 -5.89 8.47
N VAL A 132 4.51 -6.51 9.07
CA VAL A 132 4.92 -7.89 8.78
C VAL A 132 3.78 -8.90 8.97
N LEU A 133 2.88 -8.65 9.92
CA LEU A 133 1.71 -9.49 10.18
C LEU A 133 0.54 -9.18 9.25
N GLY A 134 0.60 -8.07 8.52
CA GLY A 134 -0.46 -7.61 7.62
C GLY A 134 -1.73 -7.16 8.34
N LEU A 135 -1.63 -6.77 9.61
CA LEU A 135 -2.77 -6.32 10.43
C LEU A 135 -3.11 -4.85 10.20
N PHE A 136 -2.09 -4.05 9.89
CA PHE A 136 -2.21 -2.61 9.65
C PHE A 136 -1.62 -2.21 8.32
N GLU A 137 -2.15 -1.14 7.73
CA GLU A 137 -1.66 -0.50 6.51
C GLU A 137 -1.54 1.00 6.73
N ARG A 138 -0.42 1.57 6.30
CA ARG A 138 -0.20 3.01 6.26
C ARG A 138 -0.01 3.43 4.82
N ARG A 139 -0.81 4.39 4.36
CA ARG A 139 -0.74 4.91 3.00
C ARG A 139 0.03 6.22 2.97
N HIS A 140 0.90 6.31 1.99
CA HIS A 140 1.70 7.48 1.68
C HIS A 140 1.48 7.85 0.21
N ARG A 141 1.53 9.15 -0.06
CA ARG A 141 1.66 9.67 -1.42
C ARG A 141 3.09 10.12 -1.58
N VAL A 142 3.84 9.47 -2.44
CA VAL A 142 5.28 9.66 -2.60
C VAL A 142 5.64 9.88 -4.07
N GLY A 143 6.85 10.40 -4.28
CA GLY A 143 7.35 10.71 -5.62
C GLY A 143 6.83 12.04 -6.17
N SER A 144 7.52 12.50 -7.19
CA SER A 144 7.16 13.72 -7.91
C SER A 144 6.02 13.45 -8.91
N THR A 145 5.21 14.46 -9.17
CA THR A 145 4.32 14.45 -10.33
C THR A 145 5.17 14.63 -11.59
N GLY A 146 4.94 13.79 -12.61
CA GLY A 146 5.53 13.93 -13.92
C GLY A 146 4.53 14.48 -14.92
N SER A 147 5.01 15.22 -15.91
CA SER A 147 4.16 15.64 -17.03
C SER A 147 4.51 14.85 -18.29
N VAL A 148 3.51 14.32 -18.94
CA VAL A 148 3.61 13.67 -20.24
C VAL A 148 2.98 14.60 -21.27
N LEU A 149 3.75 14.98 -22.29
CA LEU A 149 3.27 15.80 -23.40
C LEU A 149 2.91 14.88 -24.56
N VAL A 150 1.62 14.88 -24.94
CA VAL A 150 1.13 14.16 -26.11
C VAL A 150 0.86 15.17 -27.21
N TYR A 151 1.68 15.13 -28.27
CA TYR A 151 1.60 16.04 -29.38
C TYR A 151 0.32 15.87 -30.19
N PRO A 152 -0.10 16.93 -30.89
CA PRO A 152 -1.26 16.86 -31.81
C PRO A 152 -1.00 15.98 -33.03
#